data_962912311311b2f4781d7a2ead6fefd0
#
_entry.id   962912311311b2f4781d7a2ead6fefd0
#
_cell.length_a   1.000
_cell.length_b   1.000
_cell.length_c   1.000
_cell.angle_alpha   90.00
_cell.angle_beta   90.00
_cell.angle_gamma   90.00
#
_symmetry.space_group_name_H-M   'P 1'
#
loop_
_entity.id
_entity.type
_entity.pdbx_description
1 polymer ?
#
loop_
_entity_poly.entity_id
_entity_poly.type
_entity_poly.pdbx_seq_one_letter_code
_entity_poly.pdbx_strand_id
1 'polypeptide(L)'
;MNYPEKIKEKINTLLKHTSQQDNQELYLQLCHYESSSNIQSIFQSFFVEHVIYYIQTSDLYVYYKKHQYTVMTEDNILHIIFNNLNIYPLNTSLKQQIKQKILKKIKDTTIYNTIPDSVTLQNVISFLHPLLFSSKNGSKYFMTILGDILMKKTNLYYFLDHTMKPFIQKLQKIISIYFCSNQLAQFKFKFCDHSPSLSRLVKTSHVNIHYLKCDEPFYVNLICCSIHYSNRYNNGDSFLEEVTNQSLRQEVLWIKETKSQDILSDFIESYLQPSEDSIHEKDMNFLWKQYLKQKNCIHLIQKNIQEDLSQAMIYNPPYFMNITSMKLPFVKKFNSFWCKYIYEDTTEKYLELTEILSLFIEIHPKYHDMTEQKIKEILQYYHPTLFIVENRYIHHIGCSLWNKKQDLKSFFKNPCEEEDVYRAYTESTMKRKVSKQYFTLYQESL
;
A
#
# COMPACT_ATOMS: atom_id res chain seq x y z
N MET A 1 55.74 -14.52 -18.25
CA MET A 1 56.13 -13.29 -18.97
C MET A 1 54.89 -12.44 -19.18
N ASN A 2 54.84 -11.27 -18.55
CA ASN A 2 53.68 -10.35 -18.62
C ASN A 2 53.54 -9.78 -20.04
N TYR A 3 52.35 -9.75 -20.58
CA TYR A 3 51.99 -9.22 -21.91
C TYR A 3 52.59 -7.80 -22.18
N PRO A 4 52.67 -6.89 -21.20
CA PRO A 4 53.31 -5.58 -21.33
C PRO A 4 54.80 -5.63 -21.60
N GLU A 5 55.55 -6.58 -21.07
CA GLU A 5 57.02 -6.69 -21.27
C GLU A 5 57.37 -7.18 -22.68
N LYS A 6 56.62 -8.13 -23.23
CA LYS A 6 56.78 -8.56 -24.63
C LYS A 6 56.50 -7.45 -25.64
N ILE A 7 55.54 -6.58 -25.31
CA ILE A 7 55.23 -5.40 -26.14
C ILE A 7 56.38 -4.38 -26.06
N LYS A 8 56.89 -4.10 -24.84
CA LYS A 8 58.05 -3.23 -24.65
C LYS A 8 59.33 -3.72 -25.40
N GLU A 9 59.63 -5.00 -25.34
CA GLU A 9 60.75 -5.60 -26.08
C GLU A 9 60.58 -5.47 -27.59
N LYS A 10 59.37 -5.73 -28.10
CA LYS A 10 59.07 -5.61 -29.53
C LYS A 10 59.14 -4.16 -30.03
N ILE A 11 58.68 -3.22 -29.20
CA ILE A 11 58.77 -1.78 -29.47
C ILE A 11 60.24 -1.29 -29.43
N ASN A 12 61.03 -1.70 -28.46
CA ASN A 12 62.46 -1.36 -28.40
C ASN A 12 63.24 -1.93 -29.60
N THR A 13 62.85 -3.06 -30.13
CA THR A 13 63.45 -3.68 -31.31
C THR A 13 63.05 -2.90 -32.58
N LEU A 14 61.84 -2.43 -32.71
CA LEU A 14 61.39 -1.60 -33.80
C LEU A 14 62.00 -0.20 -33.80
N LEU A 15 62.15 0.42 -32.63
CA LEU A 15 62.81 1.74 -32.47
C LEU A 15 64.29 1.76 -32.85
N LYS A 16 65.02 0.63 -32.83
CA LYS A 16 66.37 0.51 -33.26
C LYS A 16 66.59 0.54 -34.78
N HIS A 17 65.55 0.37 -35.57
CA HIS A 17 65.58 0.22 -37.03
C HIS A 17 64.87 1.34 -37.80
N THR A 18 64.34 2.37 -37.13
CA THR A 18 63.57 3.47 -37.75
C THR A 18 64.35 4.80 -37.69
N SER A 19 64.03 5.74 -38.58
CA SER A 19 64.54 7.08 -38.61
C SER A 19 64.19 7.87 -37.34
N GLN A 20 65.00 8.93 -37.03
CA GLN A 20 64.78 9.74 -35.82
C GLN A 20 63.40 10.42 -35.80
N GLN A 21 62.79 10.71 -36.97
CA GLN A 21 61.54 11.35 -37.15
C GLN A 21 60.37 10.34 -36.95
N ASP A 22 60.50 9.13 -37.49
CA ASP A 22 59.53 8.03 -37.33
C ASP A 22 59.48 7.53 -35.86
N ASN A 23 60.65 7.59 -35.15
CA ASN A 23 60.74 7.25 -33.74
C ASN A 23 59.94 8.24 -32.85
N GLN A 24 59.95 9.52 -33.20
CA GLN A 24 59.22 10.54 -32.44
C GLN A 24 57.71 10.41 -32.63
N GLU A 25 57.27 10.11 -33.85
CA GLU A 25 55.86 9.86 -34.16
C GLU A 25 55.35 8.56 -33.50
N LEU A 26 56.15 7.50 -33.53
CA LEU A 26 55.83 6.24 -32.86
C LEU A 26 55.76 6.40 -31.33
N TYR A 27 56.68 7.18 -30.74
CA TYR A 27 56.66 7.51 -29.32
C TYR A 27 55.40 8.28 -28.92
N LEU A 28 55.01 9.27 -29.71
CA LEU A 28 53.74 10.02 -29.48
C LEU A 28 52.52 9.13 -29.61
N GLN A 29 52.47 8.21 -30.58
CA GLN A 29 51.37 7.24 -30.73
C GLN A 29 51.30 6.27 -29.54
N LEU A 30 52.44 5.82 -29.02
CA LEU A 30 52.50 4.96 -27.82
C LEU A 30 52.09 5.67 -26.56
N CYS A 31 52.53 6.92 -26.35
CA CYS A 31 52.08 7.74 -25.23
C CYS A 31 50.55 7.99 -25.30
N HIS A 32 50.04 8.19 -26.49
CA HIS A 32 48.59 8.35 -26.72
C HIS A 32 47.84 7.05 -26.45
N TYR A 33 48.38 5.88 -26.85
CA TYR A 33 47.81 4.56 -26.60
C TYR A 33 47.81 4.21 -25.10
N GLU A 34 48.94 4.43 -24.39
CA GLU A 34 49.03 4.23 -22.94
C GLU A 34 48.06 5.14 -22.18
N SER A 35 47.93 6.40 -22.58
CA SER A 35 46.98 7.35 -22.00
C SER A 35 45.52 6.91 -22.22
N SER A 36 45.23 6.46 -23.43
CA SER A 36 43.86 5.98 -23.79
C SER A 36 43.51 4.70 -23.04
N SER A 37 44.47 3.77 -22.89
CA SER A 37 44.31 2.53 -22.15
C SER A 37 44.08 2.80 -20.64
N ASN A 38 44.83 3.73 -20.06
CA ASN A 38 44.64 4.13 -18.66
C ASN A 38 43.31 4.84 -18.44
N ILE A 39 42.90 5.71 -19.35
CA ILE A 39 41.56 6.36 -19.30
C ILE A 39 40.45 5.32 -19.33
N GLN A 40 40.56 4.32 -20.21
CA GLN A 40 39.57 3.28 -20.35
C GLN A 40 39.47 2.38 -19.10
N SER A 41 40.61 2.05 -18.48
CA SER A 41 40.63 1.24 -17.27
C SER A 41 39.99 1.97 -16.07
N ILE A 42 40.31 3.27 -15.88
CA ILE A 42 39.74 4.11 -14.83
C ILE A 42 38.24 4.30 -15.06
N PHE A 43 37.82 4.51 -16.30
CA PHE A 43 36.41 4.61 -16.67
C PHE A 43 35.62 3.32 -16.35
N GLN A 44 36.20 2.15 -16.67
CA GLN A 44 35.57 0.87 -16.35
C GLN A 44 35.54 0.60 -14.85
N SER A 45 36.60 0.86 -14.10
CA SER A 45 36.65 0.65 -12.65
C SER A 45 35.59 1.49 -11.93
N PHE A 46 35.37 2.74 -12.38
CA PHE A 46 34.34 3.59 -11.81
C PHE A 46 32.94 2.94 -11.85
N PHE A 47 32.57 2.35 -13.00
CA PHE A 47 31.22 1.71 -13.16
C PHE A 47 31.12 0.31 -12.52
N VAL A 48 32.23 -0.31 -12.16
CA VAL A 48 32.24 -1.52 -11.32
C VAL A 48 31.89 -1.17 -9.88
N GLU A 49 32.37 -0.03 -9.37
CA GLU A 49 32.18 0.40 -8.00
C GLU A 49 30.89 1.22 -7.80
N HIS A 50 30.45 1.92 -8.84
CA HIS A 50 29.35 2.89 -8.77
C HIS A 50 28.25 2.60 -9.79
N VAL A 51 27.08 2.20 -9.31
CA VAL A 51 25.87 2.01 -10.12
C VAL A 51 25.00 3.26 -10.00
N ILE A 52 24.89 4.02 -11.09
CA ILE A 52 24.19 5.30 -11.13
C ILE A 52 23.26 5.33 -12.34
N TYR A 53 22.02 5.75 -12.10
CA TYR A 53 20.99 5.95 -13.11
C TYR A 53 20.60 7.42 -13.19
N TYR A 54 20.11 7.85 -14.33
CA TYR A 54 19.67 9.22 -14.58
C TYR A 54 18.17 9.30 -14.82
N ILE A 55 17.52 10.31 -14.21
CA ILE A 55 16.11 10.63 -14.41
C ILE A 55 16.05 11.91 -15.25
N GLN A 56 15.83 11.76 -16.54
CA GLN A 56 15.85 12.87 -17.49
C GLN A 56 14.81 13.96 -17.20
N THR A 57 13.63 13.59 -16.68
CA THR A 57 12.52 14.52 -16.46
C THR A 57 12.76 15.53 -15.35
N SER A 58 13.58 15.19 -14.37
CA SER A 58 13.87 16.02 -13.19
C SER A 58 15.35 16.42 -13.08
N ASP A 59 16.19 15.98 -14.02
CA ASP A 59 17.65 16.17 -13.98
C ASP A 59 18.29 15.66 -12.68
N LEU A 60 17.77 14.54 -12.16
CA LEU A 60 18.24 13.91 -10.93
C LEU A 60 18.92 12.58 -11.23
N TYR A 61 19.73 12.14 -10.27
CA TYR A 61 20.47 10.89 -10.33
C TYR A 61 20.01 9.95 -9.25
N VAL A 62 20.01 8.64 -9.53
CA VAL A 62 19.71 7.59 -8.56
C VAL A 62 20.95 6.73 -8.39
N TYR A 63 21.54 6.81 -7.21
CA TYR A 63 22.72 6.06 -6.83
C TYR A 63 22.34 4.81 -6.05
N TYR A 64 22.85 3.67 -6.51
CA TYR A 64 22.61 2.38 -5.85
C TYR A 64 23.84 1.98 -5.01
N LYS A 65 23.64 1.83 -3.70
CA LYS A 65 24.68 1.40 -2.77
C LYS A 65 24.09 0.68 -1.57
N LYS A 66 24.74 -0.39 -1.09
CA LYS A 66 24.32 -1.14 0.10
C LYS A 66 22.84 -1.55 0.06
N HIS A 67 22.40 -2.13 -1.05
CA HIS A 67 21.03 -2.62 -1.27
C HIS A 67 19.94 -1.54 -1.23
N GLN A 68 20.32 -0.28 -1.49
CA GLN A 68 19.40 0.86 -1.42
C GLN A 68 19.64 1.84 -2.56
N TYR A 69 18.56 2.33 -3.13
CA TYR A 69 18.55 3.43 -4.09
C TYR A 69 18.39 4.77 -3.37
N THR A 70 19.21 5.73 -3.70
CA THR A 70 19.18 7.09 -3.12
C THR A 70 19.18 8.11 -4.24
N VAL A 71 18.28 9.10 -4.16
CA VAL A 71 18.23 10.20 -5.12
C VAL A 71 19.31 11.23 -4.79
N MET A 72 20.02 11.71 -5.80
CA MET A 72 21.15 12.64 -5.68
C MET A 72 21.07 13.75 -6.72
N THR A 73 21.64 14.89 -6.40
CA THR A 73 21.85 16.01 -7.33
C THR A 73 23.13 15.81 -8.14
N GLU A 74 23.34 16.61 -9.19
CA GLU A 74 24.56 16.57 -10.00
C GLU A 74 25.80 16.87 -9.16
N ASP A 75 25.73 17.79 -8.20
CA ASP A 75 26.85 18.13 -7.31
C ASP A 75 27.32 16.92 -6.49
N ASN A 76 26.39 16.13 -5.97
CA ASN A 76 26.73 14.89 -5.25
C ASN A 76 27.45 13.89 -6.16
N ILE A 77 26.99 13.75 -7.40
CA ILE A 77 27.60 12.86 -8.38
C ILE A 77 29.01 13.36 -8.78
N LEU A 78 29.17 14.67 -9.01
CA LEU A 78 30.47 15.27 -9.28
C LEU A 78 31.44 15.03 -8.12
N HIS A 79 30.98 15.16 -6.88
CA HIS A 79 31.81 14.84 -5.70
C HIS A 79 32.27 13.38 -5.71
N ILE A 80 31.39 12.42 -6.00
CA ILE A 80 31.74 11.00 -6.11
C ILE A 80 32.79 10.79 -7.23
N ILE A 81 32.60 11.40 -8.40
CA ILE A 81 33.49 11.29 -9.53
C ILE A 81 34.89 11.86 -9.16
N PHE A 82 34.96 13.06 -8.60
CA PHE A 82 36.23 13.66 -8.26
C PHE A 82 36.95 12.93 -7.14
N ASN A 83 36.28 12.42 -6.14
CA ASN A 83 36.89 11.59 -5.09
C ASN A 83 37.51 10.32 -5.68
N ASN A 84 36.84 9.67 -6.61
CA ASN A 84 37.39 8.50 -7.30
C ASN A 84 38.59 8.88 -8.18
N LEU A 85 38.48 9.97 -8.96
CA LEU A 85 39.58 10.42 -9.84
C LEU A 85 40.81 10.94 -9.09
N ASN A 86 40.67 11.43 -7.86
CA ASN A 86 41.79 11.92 -7.06
C ASN A 86 42.72 10.81 -6.54
N ILE A 87 42.29 9.57 -6.56
CA ILE A 87 43.10 8.41 -6.22
C ILE A 87 44.21 8.20 -7.27
N TYR A 88 43.99 8.66 -8.51
CA TYR A 88 44.87 8.46 -9.63
C TYR A 88 45.77 9.69 -9.87
N PRO A 89 47.07 9.52 -10.20
CA PRO A 89 48.00 10.62 -10.49
C PRO A 89 47.74 11.19 -11.91
N LEU A 90 46.57 11.79 -12.11
CA LEU A 90 46.16 12.37 -13.40
C LEU A 90 46.32 13.87 -13.41
N ASN A 91 46.70 14.42 -14.57
CA ASN A 91 46.67 15.87 -14.78
C ASN A 91 45.23 16.40 -14.89
N THR A 92 45.05 17.70 -14.73
CA THR A 92 43.74 18.35 -14.72
C THR A 92 42.95 18.14 -16.02
N SER A 93 43.62 18.16 -17.19
CA SER A 93 42.98 17.96 -18.48
C SER A 93 42.39 16.54 -18.62
N LEU A 94 43.17 15.52 -18.23
CA LEU A 94 42.70 14.13 -18.25
C LEU A 94 41.57 13.89 -17.25
N LYS A 95 41.64 14.46 -16.04
CA LYS A 95 40.54 14.40 -15.08
C LYS A 95 39.23 14.96 -15.66
N GLN A 96 39.31 16.10 -16.37
CA GLN A 96 38.13 16.69 -17.01
C GLN A 96 37.58 15.83 -18.14
N GLN A 97 38.42 15.22 -18.96
CA GLN A 97 38.01 14.32 -20.03
C GLN A 97 37.30 13.07 -19.48
N ILE A 98 37.87 12.45 -18.45
CA ILE A 98 37.28 11.27 -17.81
C ILE A 98 35.94 11.65 -17.16
N LYS A 99 35.87 12.77 -16.42
CA LYS A 99 34.64 13.29 -15.84
C LYS A 99 33.52 13.42 -16.90
N GLN A 100 33.83 14.07 -18.03
CA GLN A 100 32.83 14.25 -19.10
C GLN A 100 32.37 12.92 -19.67
N LYS A 101 33.28 11.96 -19.90
CA LYS A 101 32.92 10.61 -20.37
C LYS A 101 32.01 9.87 -19.37
N ILE A 102 32.34 9.96 -18.06
CA ILE A 102 31.55 9.33 -17.00
C ILE A 102 30.15 9.96 -16.95
N LEU A 103 30.05 11.29 -16.90
CA LEU A 103 28.75 11.99 -16.87
C LEU A 103 27.90 11.65 -18.10
N LYS A 104 28.50 11.65 -19.28
CA LYS A 104 27.80 11.25 -20.50
C LYS A 104 27.25 9.83 -20.37
N LYS A 105 28.06 8.86 -19.95
CA LYS A 105 27.62 7.48 -19.77
C LYS A 105 26.53 7.34 -18.72
N ILE A 106 26.60 8.09 -17.60
CA ILE A 106 25.55 8.12 -16.58
C ILE A 106 24.24 8.67 -17.20
N LYS A 107 24.29 9.78 -17.94
CA LYS A 107 23.11 10.38 -18.58
C LYS A 107 22.48 9.46 -19.65
N ASP A 108 23.26 8.58 -20.26
CA ASP A 108 22.78 7.53 -21.16
C ASP A 108 22.17 6.33 -20.42
N THR A 109 22.38 6.22 -19.11
CA THR A 109 21.91 5.09 -18.28
C THR A 109 20.64 5.48 -17.54
N THR A 110 19.48 5.22 -18.18
CA THR A 110 18.18 5.61 -17.62
C THR A 110 17.77 4.70 -16.47
N ILE A 111 16.98 5.22 -15.52
CA ILE A 111 16.41 4.47 -14.40
C ILE A 111 15.47 3.34 -14.90
N TYR A 112 14.92 3.46 -16.11
CA TYR A 112 14.05 2.43 -16.68
C TYR A 112 14.80 1.12 -17.03
N ASN A 113 16.12 1.11 -16.98
CA ASN A 113 16.97 -0.07 -17.17
C ASN A 113 17.50 -0.64 -15.85
N THR A 114 16.90 -0.26 -14.72
CA THR A 114 17.36 -0.70 -13.39
C THR A 114 17.17 -2.21 -13.20
N ILE A 115 18.19 -2.85 -12.61
CA ILE A 115 18.16 -4.25 -12.21
C ILE A 115 18.54 -4.30 -10.72
N PRO A 116 17.54 -4.28 -9.82
CA PRO A 116 17.80 -4.38 -8.38
C PRO A 116 18.42 -5.73 -8.02
N ASP A 117 19.23 -5.77 -6.98
CA ASP A 117 19.71 -7.03 -6.46
C ASP A 117 18.62 -7.80 -5.70
N SER A 118 18.91 -9.08 -5.39
CA SER A 118 17.96 -9.95 -4.73
C SER A 118 17.59 -9.48 -3.32
N VAL A 119 18.50 -8.85 -2.59
CA VAL A 119 18.25 -8.34 -1.23
C VAL A 119 17.28 -7.17 -1.27
N THR A 120 17.50 -6.20 -2.16
CA THR A 120 16.57 -5.07 -2.36
C THR A 120 15.17 -5.56 -2.74
N LEU A 121 15.07 -6.51 -3.68
CA LEU A 121 13.80 -7.11 -4.09
C LEU A 121 13.08 -7.79 -2.92
N GLN A 122 13.81 -8.60 -2.13
CA GLN A 122 13.22 -9.30 -1.00
C GLN A 122 12.78 -8.32 0.11
N ASN A 123 13.54 -7.28 0.38
CA ASN A 123 13.18 -6.25 1.35
C ASN A 123 11.87 -5.55 0.96
N VAL A 124 11.71 -5.15 -0.30
CA VAL A 124 10.48 -4.54 -0.80
C VAL A 124 9.31 -5.53 -0.73
N ILE A 125 9.49 -6.79 -1.16
CA ILE A 125 8.45 -7.82 -1.09
C ILE A 125 8.04 -8.08 0.36
N SER A 126 9.00 -8.20 1.29
CA SER A 126 8.74 -8.48 2.71
C SER A 126 8.02 -7.32 3.42
N PHE A 127 8.19 -6.10 2.94
CA PHE A 127 7.42 -4.97 3.41
C PHE A 127 5.97 -5.00 2.85
N LEU A 128 5.83 -5.26 1.55
CA LEU A 128 4.51 -5.30 0.91
C LEU A 128 3.65 -6.48 1.40
N HIS A 129 4.26 -7.66 1.63
CA HIS A 129 3.61 -8.86 2.15
C HIS A 129 4.18 -9.22 3.53
N PRO A 130 3.36 -9.41 4.56
CA PRO A 130 1.88 -9.49 4.56
C PRO A 130 1.17 -8.15 4.82
N LEU A 131 1.88 -7.04 4.95
CA LEU A 131 1.29 -5.77 5.41
C LEU A 131 0.22 -5.22 4.47
N LEU A 132 0.52 -5.09 3.20
CA LEU A 132 -0.39 -4.48 2.21
C LEU A 132 -1.10 -5.51 1.33
N PHE A 133 -0.49 -6.68 1.13
CA PHE A 133 -1.01 -7.74 0.28
C PHE A 133 -1.00 -9.08 1.01
N SER A 134 -2.05 -9.88 0.82
CA SER A 134 -2.21 -11.20 1.46
C SER A 134 -1.26 -12.27 0.92
N SER A 135 -0.60 -12.02 -0.22
CA SER A 135 0.33 -12.97 -0.85
C SER A 135 1.54 -12.27 -1.47
N LYS A 136 2.66 -12.98 -1.56
CA LYS A 136 3.85 -12.51 -2.27
C LYS A 136 3.59 -12.28 -3.75
N ASN A 137 2.72 -13.08 -4.38
CA ASN A 137 2.35 -12.91 -5.79
C ASN A 137 1.49 -11.66 -5.99
N GLY A 138 0.61 -11.32 -5.05
CA GLY A 138 -0.11 -10.04 -5.04
C GLY A 138 0.83 -8.83 -4.96
N SER A 139 1.87 -8.90 -4.11
CA SER A 139 2.91 -7.87 -4.04
C SER A 139 3.71 -7.72 -5.34
N LYS A 140 4.08 -8.84 -5.97
CA LYS A 140 4.78 -8.84 -7.26
C LYS A 140 3.90 -8.29 -8.38
N TYR A 141 2.62 -8.67 -8.40
CA TYR A 141 1.64 -8.11 -9.33
C TYR A 141 1.51 -6.60 -9.17
N PHE A 142 1.36 -6.12 -7.92
CA PHE A 142 1.32 -4.68 -7.65
C PHE A 142 2.57 -3.96 -8.15
N MET A 143 3.77 -4.50 -7.92
CA MET A 143 5.00 -3.92 -8.46
C MET A 143 5.01 -3.92 -10.00
N THR A 144 4.55 -4.99 -10.64
CA THR A 144 4.48 -5.05 -12.11
C THR A 144 3.58 -3.95 -12.66
N ILE A 145 2.35 -3.82 -12.14
CA ILE A 145 1.41 -2.78 -12.63
C ILE A 145 1.87 -1.36 -12.30
N LEU A 146 2.53 -1.15 -11.16
CA LEU A 146 3.13 0.15 -10.84
C LEU A 146 4.22 0.50 -11.85
N GLY A 147 5.07 -0.45 -12.21
CA GLY A 147 6.07 -0.28 -13.27
C GLY A 147 5.46 0.01 -14.64
N ASP A 148 4.37 -0.70 -15.00
CA ASP A 148 3.63 -0.47 -16.25
C ASP A 148 3.08 0.96 -16.33
N ILE A 149 2.53 1.46 -15.22
CA ILE A 149 2.04 2.83 -15.12
C ILE A 149 3.18 3.84 -15.28
N LEU A 150 4.29 3.65 -14.56
CA LEU A 150 5.47 4.54 -14.62
C LEU A 150 6.09 4.59 -16.00
N MET A 151 6.09 3.47 -16.71
CA MET A 151 6.66 3.33 -18.05
C MET A 151 5.64 3.61 -19.17
N LYS A 152 4.39 3.99 -18.80
CA LYS A 152 3.28 4.26 -19.75
C LYS A 152 2.96 3.08 -20.67
N LYS A 153 3.11 1.85 -20.18
CA LYS A 153 2.84 0.61 -20.92
C LYS A 153 1.36 0.20 -20.90
N THR A 154 0.53 0.84 -20.05
CA THR A 154 -0.85 0.41 -19.84
C THR A 154 -1.82 1.59 -19.82
N ASN A 155 -3.04 1.34 -20.28
CA ASN A 155 -4.18 2.23 -20.15
C ASN A 155 -5.27 1.65 -19.24
N LEU A 156 -4.97 0.55 -18.54
CA LEU A 156 -5.89 -0.11 -17.62
C LEU A 156 -6.11 0.69 -16.35
N TYR A 157 -7.26 0.49 -15.72
CA TYR A 157 -7.60 1.00 -14.40
C TYR A 157 -7.45 -0.10 -13.36
N TYR A 158 -6.79 0.22 -12.24
CA TYR A 158 -6.49 -0.71 -11.16
C TYR A 158 -7.24 -0.29 -9.90
N PHE A 159 -8.16 -1.14 -9.46
CA PHE A 159 -9.04 -0.86 -8.31
C PHE A 159 -8.43 -1.42 -7.03
N LEU A 160 -8.10 -0.52 -6.11
CA LEU A 160 -7.57 -0.83 -4.78
C LEU A 160 -8.59 -0.52 -3.70
N ASP A 161 -8.45 -1.17 -2.54
CA ASP A 161 -9.24 -0.81 -1.37
C ASP A 161 -8.95 0.63 -0.93
N HIS A 162 -9.97 1.31 -0.41
CA HIS A 162 -9.89 2.70 0.03
C HIS A 162 -8.81 2.91 1.11
N THR A 163 -8.53 1.90 1.91
CA THR A 163 -7.47 1.94 2.93
C THR A 163 -6.08 2.18 2.33
N MET A 164 -5.85 1.80 1.06
CA MET A 164 -4.59 2.05 0.34
C MET A 164 -4.39 3.51 -0.09
N LYS A 165 -5.43 4.34 -0.03
CA LYS A 165 -5.36 5.73 -0.53
C LYS A 165 -4.21 6.55 0.07
N PRO A 166 -3.94 6.53 1.39
CA PRO A 166 -2.81 7.28 1.96
C PRO A 166 -1.45 6.81 1.43
N PHE A 167 -1.26 5.50 1.24
CA PHE A 167 -0.03 4.93 0.70
C PHE A 167 0.18 5.38 -0.76
N ILE A 168 -0.84 5.26 -1.59
CA ILE A 168 -0.78 5.70 -3.00
C ILE A 168 -0.57 7.21 -3.12
N GLN A 169 -1.20 8.02 -2.26
CA GLN A 169 -0.99 9.48 -2.25
C GLN A 169 0.46 9.84 -1.90
N LYS A 170 1.08 9.15 -0.93
CA LYS A 170 2.47 9.37 -0.56
C LYS A 170 3.43 8.94 -1.68
N LEU A 171 3.18 7.78 -2.30
CA LEU A 171 3.90 7.30 -3.48
C LEU A 171 3.76 8.29 -4.65
N GLN A 172 2.55 8.79 -4.92
CA GLN A 172 2.28 9.80 -5.95
C GLN A 172 3.09 11.09 -5.72
N LYS A 173 3.19 11.54 -4.46
CA LYS A 173 4.00 12.71 -4.10
C LYS A 173 5.47 12.50 -4.46
N ILE A 174 6.03 11.34 -4.12
CA ILE A 174 7.44 11.00 -4.46
C ILE A 174 7.64 10.94 -5.98
N ILE A 175 6.72 10.29 -6.70
CA ILE A 175 6.77 10.22 -8.16
C ILE A 175 6.66 11.60 -8.80
N SER A 176 5.80 12.49 -8.27
CA SER A 176 5.66 13.85 -8.78
C SER A 176 6.94 14.67 -8.61
N ILE A 177 7.67 14.50 -7.50
CA ILE A 177 8.93 15.19 -7.23
C ILE A 177 10.03 14.70 -8.18
N TYR A 178 10.18 13.38 -8.35
CA TYR A 178 11.32 12.82 -9.07
C TYR A 178 11.08 12.57 -10.54
N PHE A 179 9.84 12.28 -10.93
CA PHE A 179 9.51 11.95 -12.33
C PHE A 179 8.67 13.03 -13.01
N CYS A 180 8.37 14.14 -12.31
CA CYS A 180 7.55 15.25 -12.82
C CYS A 180 6.22 14.78 -13.45
N SER A 181 5.58 13.78 -12.85
CA SER A 181 4.46 13.06 -13.44
C SER A 181 3.33 12.78 -12.47
N ASN A 182 2.10 12.93 -12.95
CA ASN A 182 0.87 12.56 -12.24
C ASN A 182 0.33 11.20 -12.71
N GLN A 183 1.20 10.21 -12.91
CA GLN A 183 0.87 8.96 -13.59
C GLN A 183 -0.03 8.00 -12.79
N LEU A 184 -0.11 8.11 -11.45
CA LEU A 184 -0.88 7.17 -10.63
C LEU A 184 -2.41 7.36 -10.70
N ALA A 185 -2.92 8.20 -11.60
CA ALA A 185 -4.35 8.38 -11.83
C ALA A 185 -5.09 7.10 -12.28
N GLN A 186 -4.35 6.08 -12.75
CA GLN A 186 -4.89 4.77 -13.12
C GLN A 186 -5.27 3.92 -11.90
N PHE A 187 -4.73 4.20 -10.70
CA PHE A 187 -5.23 3.63 -9.46
C PHE A 187 -6.55 4.27 -9.07
N LYS A 188 -7.57 3.45 -8.88
CA LYS A 188 -8.94 3.85 -8.53
C LYS A 188 -9.37 3.22 -7.21
N PHE A 189 -10.22 3.93 -6.47
CA PHE A 189 -10.75 3.47 -5.18
C PHE A 189 -12.28 3.28 -5.22
N LYS A 190 -12.90 3.56 -6.36
CA LYS A 190 -14.33 3.39 -6.60
C LYS A 190 -14.55 3.11 -8.08
N PHE A 191 -15.38 2.13 -8.37
CA PHE A 191 -15.84 1.84 -9.72
C PHE A 191 -17.00 2.77 -10.07
N CYS A 192 -16.84 3.60 -11.09
CA CYS A 192 -17.88 4.48 -11.63
C CYS A 192 -17.64 4.54 -13.12
N ASP A 193 -18.59 4.25 -13.93
CA ASP A 193 -18.59 4.42 -15.39
C ASP A 193 -17.29 3.95 -16.11
N HIS A 194 -16.53 3.05 -15.48
CA HIS A 194 -15.33 2.47 -16.06
C HIS A 194 -15.70 1.24 -16.90
N SER A 195 -15.02 1.07 -18.03
CA SER A 195 -15.17 -0.15 -18.81
C SER A 195 -14.67 -1.38 -18.06
N PRO A 196 -15.48 -2.43 -17.88
CA PRO A 196 -15.05 -3.67 -17.21
C PRO A 196 -13.83 -4.30 -17.90
N SER A 197 -13.75 -4.24 -19.23
CA SER A 197 -12.62 -4.79 -20.00
C SER A 197 -11.29 -4.13 -19.68
N LEU A 198 -11.30 -2.83 -19.33
CA LEU A 198 -10.12 -2.06 -18.93
C LEU A 198 -9.87 -2.05 -17.41
N SER A 199 -10.63 -2.80 -16.64
CA SER A 199 -10.61 -2.79 -15.18
C SER A 199 -9.93 -4.04 -14.61
N ARG A 200 -9.09 -3.86 -13.59
CA ARG A 200 -8.41 -4.93 -12.83
C ARG A 200 -8.56 -4.70 -11.35
N LEU A 201 -8.89 -5.73 -10.59
CA LEU A 201 -8.91 -5.68 -9.13
C LEU A 201 -7.52 -5.93 -8.56
N VAL A 202 -7.17 -5.18 -7.51
CA VAL A 202 -5.94 -5.39 -6.74
C VAL A 202 -6.33 -5.62 -5.29
N LYS A 203 -6.37 -6.89 -4.90
CA LYS A 203 -6.75 -7.29 -3.54
C LYS A 203 -5.67 -6.91 -2.55
N THR A 204 -6.06 -6.22 -1.50
CA THR A 204 -5.17 -5.75 -0.43
C THR A 204 -5.55 -6.38 0.91
N SER A 205 -4.60 -6.41 1.85
CA SER A 205 -4.87 -6.79 3.23
C SER A 205 -5.58 -5.64 3.95
N HIS A 206 -6.52 -5.98 4.85
CA HIS A 206 -7.22 -4.98 5.69
C HIS A 206 -6.32 -4.52 6.84
N VAL A 207 -5.29 -3.76 6.52
CA VAL A 207 -4.37 -3.20 7.53
C VAL A 207 -4.63 -1.71 7.70
N ASN A 208 -4.49 -1.23 8.92
CA ASN A 208 -4.58 0.20 9.22
C ASN A 208 -3.27 0.89 8.78
N ILE A 209 -3.25 1.36 7.52
CA ILE A 209 -2.08 1.93 6.84
C ILE A 209 -1.60 3.24 7.50
N HIS A 210 -2.42 3.88 8.34
CA HIS A 210 -2.04 5.12 9.03
C HIS A 210 -0.79 4.98 9.91
N TYR A 211 -0.46 3.78 10.37
CA TYR A 211 0.73 3.49 11.18
C TYR A 211 1.97 3.09 10.37
N LEU A 212 1.86 2.96 9.05
CA LEU A 212 3.00 2.61 8.21
C LEU A 212 3.96 3.81 8.05
N LYS A 213 5.04 3.80 8.81
CA LYS A 213 6.16 4.72 8.65
C LYS A 213 7.06 4.20 7.53
N CYS A 214 6.77 4.61 6.28
CA CYS A 214 7.69 4.39 5.17
C CYS A 214 8.55 5.65 5.00
N ASP A 215 9.85 5.47 4.92
CA ASP A 215 10.80 6.51 4.55
C ASP A 215 10.87 6.69 3.02
N GLU A 216 11.50 7.77 2.60
CA GLU A 216 11.65 8.08 1.18
C GLU A 216 12.47 7.01 0.42
N PRO A 217 13.60 6.49 0.96
CA PRO A 217 14.38 5.44 0.32
C PRO A 217 13.56 4.17 0.01
N PHE A 218 12.62 3.80 0.86
CA PHE A 218 11.72 2.67 0.58
C PHE A 218 10.91 2.89 -0.70
N TYR A 219 10.35 4.10 -0.90
CA TYR A 219 9.57 4.40 -2.11
C TYR A 219 10.44 4.41 -3.36
N VAL A 220 11.69 4.89 -3.27
CA VAL A 220 12.64 4.83 -4.40
C VAL A 220 12.97 3.38 -4.74
N ASN A 221 13.24 2.53 -3.73
CA ASN A 221 13.43 1.09 -3.92
C ASN A 221 12.21 0.44 -4.57
N LEU A 222 10.99 0.76 -4.09
CA LEU A 222 9.75 0.25 -4.66
C LEU A 222 9.59 0.64 -6.14
N ILE A 223 9.90 1.89 -6.51
CA ILE A 223 9.83 2.37 -7.90
C ILE A 223 10.82 1.58 -8.77
N CYS A 224 12.09 1.46 -8.35
CA CYS A 224 13.11 0.73 -9.10
C CYS A 224 12.75 -0.77 -9.25
N CYS A 225 12.27 -1.41 -8.18
CA CYS A 225 11.80 -2.78 -8.23
C CYS A 225 10.58 -2.94 -9.15
N SER A 226 9.66 -1.97 -9.16
CA SER A 226 8.47 -1.99 -10.00
C SER A 226 8.82 -1.87 -11.48
N ILE A 227 9.74 -0.98 -11.84
CA ILE A 227 10.26 -0.85 -13.20
C ILE A 227 10.89 -2.17 -13.65
N HIS A 228 11.72 -2.78 -12.79
CA HIS A 228 12.33 -4.08 -13.07
C HIS A 228 11.29 -5.19 -13.30
N TYR A 229 10.26 -5.28 -12.45
CA TYR A 229 9.20 -6.28 -12.60
C TYR A 229 8.40 -6.08 -13.89
N SER A 230 8.04 -4.84 -14.24
CA SER A 230 7.39 -4.52 -15.50
C SER A 230 8.24 -4.89 -16.73
N ASN A 231 9.55 -4.68 -16.67
CA ASN A 231 10.45 -5.09 -17.74
C ASN A 231 10.57 -6.61 -17.85
N ARG A 232 10.62 -7.31 -16.71
CA ARG A 232 10.75 -8.76 -16.66
C ARG A 232 9.53 -9.48 -17.23
N TYR A 233 8.31 -9.02 -16.93
CA TYR A 233 7.06 -9.67 -17.29
C TYR A 233 6.33 -8.98 -18.44
N ASN A 234 6.92 -7.94 -19.02
CA ASN A 234 6.35 -7.08 -20.04
C ASN A 234 5.16 -6.23 -19.58
N ASN A 235 4.15 -6.81 -18.92
CA ASN A 235 3.02 -6.11 -18.30
C ASN A 235 2.32 -6.97 -17.24
N GLY A 236 1.35 -6.36 -16.51
CA GLY A 236 0.61 -7.03 -15.45
C GLY A 236 -0.24 -8.21 -15.91
N ASP A 237 -0.86 -8.13 -17.08
CA ASP A 237 -1.67 -9.25 -17.61
C ASP A 237 -0.75 -10.44 -18.01
N SER A 238 0.40 -10.20 -18.64
CA SER A 238 1.40 -11.24 -18.93
C SER A 238 1.98 -11.87 -17.65
N PHE A 239 2.17 -11.07 -16.58
CA PHE A 239 2.53 -11.62 -15.27
C PHE A 239 1.52 -12.65 -14.77
N LEU A 240 0.21 -12.39 -14.92
CA LEU A 240 -0.84 -13.33 -14.50
C LEU A 240 -0.87 -14.61 -15.34
N GLU A 241 -0.41 -14.57 -16.57
CA GLU A 241 -0.29 -15.74 -17.45
C GLU A 241 0.91 -16.62 -17.09
N GLU A 242 2.05 -15.99 -16.76
CA GLU A 242 3.28 -16.72 -16.39
C GLU A 242 3.22 -17.33 -14.97
N VAL A 243 2.57 -16.61 -14.02
CA VAL A 243 2.44 -17.10 -12.65
C VAL A 243 1.24 -18.03 -12.54
N THR A 244 1.48 -19.32 -12.32
CA THR A 244 0.46 -20.39 -12.24
C THR A 244 -0.53 -20.26 -11.07
N ASN A 245 -0.71 -19.07 -10.51
CA ASN A 245 -1.65 -18.80 -9.41
C ASN A 245 -3.03 -18.44 -9.96
N GLN A 246 -3.87 -19.45 -10.20
CA GLN A 246 -5.23 -19.28 -10.70
C GLN A 246 -6.10 -18.39 -9.79
N SER A 247 -5.93 -18.46 -8.47
CA SER A 247 -6.70 -17.64 -7.52
C SER A 247 -6.42 -16.16 -7.73
N LEU A 248 -5.14 -15.75 -7.84
CA LEU A 248 -4.79 -14.35 -8.11
C LEU A 248 -5.35 -13.88 -9.45
N ARG A 249 -5.26 -14.71 -10.50
CA ARG A 249 -5.79 -14.37 -11.83
C ARG A 249 -7.31 -14.16 -11.78
N GLN A 250 -8.06 -15.06 -11.17
CA GLN A 250 -9.50 -14.95 -11.00
C GLN A 250 -9.89 -13.69 -10.21
N GLU A 251 -9.16 -13.39 -9.13
CA GLU A 251 -9.38 -12.19 -8.33
C GLU A 251 -9.16 -10.92 -9.15
N VAL A 252 -8.06 -10.83 -9.89
CA VAL A 252 -7.69 -9.63 -10.68
C VAL A 252 -8.64 -9.41 -11.84
N LEU A 253 -9.02 -10.47 -12.56
CA LEU A 253 -9.85 -10.40 -13.75
C LEU A 253 -11.36 -10.41 -13.44
N TRP A 254 -11.73 -10.52 -12.17
CA TRP A 254 -13.12 -10.69 -11.76
C TRP A 254 -14.07 -9.63 -12.38
N ILE A 255 -13.73 -8.34 -12.35
CA ILE A 255 -14.56 -7.29 -12.98
C ILE A 255 -14.65 -7.47 -14.50
N LYS A 256 -13.54 -7.88 -15.14
CA LYS A 256 -13.50 -8.07 -16.60
C LYS A 256 -14.35 -9.26 -17.04
N GLU A 257 -14.35 -10.33 -16.26
CA GLU A 257 -14.96 -11.62 -16.62
C GLU A 257 -16.42 -11.75 -16.13
N THR A 258 -16.81 -10.96 -15.11
CA THR A 258 -18.16 -11.03 -14.51
C THR A 258 -19.05 -9.92 -15.06
N LYS A 259 -20.20 -10.28 -15.62
CA LYS A 259 -21.20 -9.29 -16.07
C LYS A 259 -21.90 -8.66 -14.88
N SER A 260 -22.29 -7.39 -14.99
CA SER A 260 -23.02 -6.68 -13.92
C SER A 260 -24.33 -7.39 -13.54
N GLN A 261 -25.03 -7.98 -14.51
CA GLN A 261 -26.24 -8.75 -14.27
C GLN A 261 -25.99 -10.01 -13.44
N ASP A 262 -24.85 -10.71 -13.66
CA ASP A 262 -24.49 -11.91 -12.89
C ASP A 262 -24.22 -11.57 -11.43
N ILE A 263 -23.59 -10.41 -11.17
CA ILE A 263 -23.35 -9.90 -9.81
C ILE A 263 -24.67 -9.61 -9.10
N LEU A 264 -25.60 -8.99 -9.82
CA LEU A 264 -26.93 -8.68 -9.27
C LEU A 264 -27.71 -9.95 -8.98
N SER A 265 -27.70 -10.91 -9.89
CA SER A 265 -28.35 -12.22 -9.70
C SER A 265 -27.76 -12.98 -8.51
N ASP A 266 -26.42 -13.06 -8.40
CA ASP A 266 -25.76 -13.71 -7.26
C ASP A 266 -26.08 -13.00 -5.93
N PHE A 267 -26.19 -11.68 -5.93
CA PHE A 267 -26.64 -10.94 -4.74
C PHE A 267 -28.09 -11.30 -4.36
N ILE A 268 -29.00 -11.28 -5.32
CA ILE A 268 -30.41 -11.60 -5.10
C ILE A 268 -30.53 -13.03 -4.54
N GLU A 269 -29.90 -14.01 -5.19
CA GLU A 269 -29.97 -15.43 -4.78
C GLU A 269 -29.33 -15.69 -3.41
N SER A 270 -28.21 -15.02 -3.10
CA SER A 270 -27.45 -15.30 -1.87
C SER A 270 -27.90 -14.50 -0.65
N TYR A 271 -28.56 -13.34 -0.84
CA TYR A 271 -28.92 -12.42 0.25
C TYR A 271 -30.41 -12.22 0.45
N LEU A 272 -31.23 -12.47 -0.56
CA LEU A 272 -32.67 -12.20 -0.54
C LEU A 272 -33.48 -13.50 -0.68
N GLN A 273 -34.67 -13.50 -0.11
CA GLN A 273 -35.59 -14.60 -0.19
C GLN A 273 -37.00 -14.08 -0.46
N PRO A 274 -37.83 -14.76 -1.27
CA PRO A 274 -39.24 -14.42 -1.42
C PRO A 274 -39.96 -14.47 -0.07
N SER A 275 -40.82 -13.47 0.20
CA SER A 275 -41.59 -13.36 1.44
C SER A 275 -42.75 -12.38 1.20
N GLU A 276 -43.69 -12.35 2.08
CA GLU A 276 -44.75 -11.30 2.11
C GLU A 276 -44.25 -9.97 2.71
N ASP A 277 -43.02 -9.96 3.25
CA ASP A 277 -42.38 -8.78 3.85
C ASP A 277 -41.91 -7.79 2.80
N SER A 278 -41.36 -6.65 3.29
CA SER A 278 -40.71 -5.65 2.49
C SER A 278 -39.39 -5.22 3.11
N ILE A 279 -38.44 -4.80 2.26
CA ILE A 279 -37.14 -4.29 2.68
C ILE A 279 -37.06 -2.80 2.29
N HIS A 280 -36.78 -1.95 3.27
CA HIS A 280 -36.53 -0.54 3.03
C HIS A 280 -35.22 -0.34 2.23
N GLU A 281 -35.17 0.62 1.32
CA GLU A 281 -33.99 0.87 0.47
C GLU A 281 -32.70 1.09 1.25
N LYS A 282 -32.76 1.70 2.45
CA LYS A 282 -31.58 1.86 3.33
C LYS A 282 -31.03 0.50 3.77
N ASP A 283 -31.91 -0.44 4.11
CA ASP A 283 -31.54 -1.80 4.50
C ASP A 283 -31.04 -2.60 3.29
N MET A 284 -31.64 -2.42 2.11
CA MET A 284 -31.17 -3.02 0.86
C MET A 284 -29.75 -2.56 0.51
N ASN A 285 -29.49 -1.27 0.60
CA ASN A 285 -28.15 -0.70 0.39
C ASN A 285 -27.13 -1.21 1.41
N PHE A 286 -27.54 -1.47 2.66
CA PHE A 286 -26.69 -2.10 3.66
C PHE A 286 -26.33 -3.53 3.27
N LEU A 287 -27.32 -4.34 2.87
CA LEU A 287 -27.11 -5.72 2.40
C LEU A 287 -26.18 -5.77 1.19
N TRP A 288 -26.37 -4.87 0.24
CA TRP A 288 -25.50 -4.74 -0.92
C TRP A 288 -24.05 -4.46 -0.53
N LYS A 289 -23.82 -3.51 0.39
CA LYS A 289 -22.48 -3.22 0.90
C LYS A 289 -21.87 -4.42 1.61
N GLN A 290 -22.65 -5.19 2.36
CA GLN A 290 -22.20 -6.42 3.02
C GLN A 290 -21.83 -7.51 2.00
N TYR A 291 -22.63 -7.67 0.96
CA TYR A 291 -22.33 -8.58 -0.14
C TYR A 291 -21.02 -8.22 -0.84
N LEU A 292 -20.85 -6.97 -1.24
CA LEU A 292 -19.63 -6.49 -1.89
C LEU A 292 -18.38 -6.68 -1.00
N LYS A 293 -18.54 -6.45 0.31
CA LYS A 293 -17.47 -6.68 1.28
C LYS A 293 -17.09 -8.15 1.37
N GLN A 294 -18.07 -9.04 1.42
CA GLN A 294 -17.84 -10.50 1.45
C GLN A 294 -17.11 -10.99 0.19
N LYS A 295 -17.46 -10.43 -0.97
CA LYS A 295 -16.80 -10.74 -2.26
C LYS A 295 -15.45 -9.99 -2.42
N ASN A 296 -15.02 -9.18 -1.44
CA ASN A 296 -13.86 -8.27 -1.53
C ASN A 296 -13.95 -7.26 -2.70
N CYS A 297 -15.15 -6.84 -3.04
CA CYS A 297 -15.47 -6.01 -4.20
C CYS A 297 -16.11 -4.67 -3.82
N ILE A 298 -15.73 -4.11 -2.68
CA ILE A 298 -16.22 -2.82 -2.15
C ILE A 298 -16.13 -1.67 -3.17
N HIS A 299 -15.21 -1.79 -4.13
CA HIS A 299 -15.02 -0.79 -5.20
C HIS A 299 -16.20 -0.67 -6.16
N LEU A 300 -17.01 -1.72 -6.27
CA LEU A 300 -18.18 -1.78 -7.15
C LEU A 300 -19.42 -1.11 -6.55
N ILE A 301 -19.28 -0.09 -5.72
CA ILE A 301 -20.43 0.70 -5.30
C ILE A 301 -20.97 1.42 -6.55
N GLN A 302 -21.85 0.74 -7.26
CA GLN A 302 -22.56 1.33 -8.38
C GLN A 302 -23.45 2.45 -7.86
N LYS A 303 -23.42 3.58 -8.56
CA LYS A 303 -24.21 4.76 -8.23
C LYS A 303 -25.71 4.46 -8.29
N ASN A 304 -26.12 3.45 -9.04
CA ASN A 304 -27.49 3.16 -9.43
C ASN A 304 -27.94 1.71 -9.14
N ILE A 305 -27.38 1.04 -8.10
CA ILE A 305 -27.86 -0.30 -7.72
C ILE A 305 -29.38 -0.32 -7.49
N GLN A 306 -29.94 0.78 -7.02
CA GLN A 306 -31.36 0.93 -6.77
C GLN A 306 -32.17 0.88 -8.08
N GLU A 307 -31.67 1.47 -9.17
CA GLU A 307 -32.29 1.39 -10.49
C GLU A 307 -32.23 -0.05 -11.02
N ASP A 308 -31.07 -0.70 -10.93
CA ASP A 308 -30.90 -2.09 -11.39
C ASP A 308 -31.79 -3.05 -10.58
N LEU A 309 -31.87 -2.87 -9.26
CA LEU A 309 -32.75 -3.65 -8.40
C LEU A 309 -34.24 -3.36 -8.66
N SER A 310 -34.61 -2.10 -8.94
CA SER A 310 -36.01 -1.74 -9.24
C SER A 310 -36.50 -2.30 -10.57
N GLN A 311 -35.56 -2.60 -11.51
CA GLN A 311 -35.90 -3.32 -12.74
C GLN A 311 -36.04 -4.83 -12.52
N ALA A 312 -35.31 -5.39 -11.54
CA ALA A 312 -35.33 -6.83 -11.25
C ALA A 312 -36.42 -7.25 -10.26
N MET A 313 -36.94 -6.33 -9.44
CA MET A 313 -37.89 -6.60 -8.33
C MET A 313 -39.00 -5.56 -8.26
N ILE A 314 -40.09 -5.90 -7.58
CA ILE A 314 -41.21 -4.98 -7.32
C ILE A 314 -40.73 -3.90 -6.34
N TYR A 315 -40.62 -2.67 -6.82
CA TYR A 315 -40.21 -1.53 -6.03
C TYR A 315 -41.35 -0.51 -5.89
N ASN A 316 -41.76 -0.25 -4.65
CA ASN A 316 -42.66 0.81 -4.28
C ASN A 316 -41.95 1.74 -3.29
N PRO A 317 -41.41 2.88 -3.75
CA PRO A 317 -40.57 3.72 -2.94
C PRO A 317 -41.14 4.06 -1.57
N PRO A 318 -40.39 3.92 -0.48
CA PRO A 318 -38.98 3.52 -0.41
C PRO A 318 -38.74 2.01 -0.13
N TYR A 319 -39.67 1.13 -0.54
CA TYR A 319 -39.63 -0.29 -0.19
C TYR A 319 -39.54 -1.20 -1.40
N PHE A 320 -38.70 -2.23 -1.30
CA PHE A 320 -38.73 -3.42 -2.17
C PHE A 320 -39.71 -4.44 -1.58
N MET A 321 -40.70 -4.84 -2.37
CA MET A 321 -41.84 -5.63 -1.92
C MET A 321 -41.60 -7.14 -2.14
N ASN A 322 -42.30 -7.95 -1.36
CA ASN A 322 -42.35 -9.41 -1.46
C ASN A 322 -40.99 -10.10 -1.27
N ILE A 323 -40.14 -9.52 -0.45
CA ILE A 323 -38.78 -10.03 -0.17
C ILE A 323 -38.39 -9.81 1.29
N THR A 324 -37.53 -10.72 1.77
CA THR A 324 -36.86 -10.62 3.07
C THR A 324 -35.41 -11.03 2.97
N SER A 325 -34.63 -10.85 4.05
CA SER A 325 -33.24 -11.30 4.15
C SER A 325 -32.97 -11.86 5.54
N MET A 326 -32.41 -13.05 5.62
CA MET A 326 -31.98 -13.67 6.89
C MET A 326 -30.93 -12.86 7.66
N LYS A 327 -30.30 -11.89 7.01
CA LYS A 327 -29.27 -11.02 7.63
C LYS A 327 -29.86 -9.78 8.32
N LEU A 328 -31.09 -9.39 8.00
CA LEU A 328 -31.72 -8.18 8.55
C LEU A 328 -32.30 -8.32 9.96
N PRO A 329 -32.83 -9.47 10.43
CA PRO A 329 -33.40 -9.55 11.76
C PRO A 329 -32.48 -9.08 12.88
N PHE A 330 -31.21 -9.42 12.80
CA PHE A 330 -30.19 -8.94 13.73
C PHE A 330 -30.03 -7.41 13.65
N VAL A 331 -29.86 -6.87 12.44
CA VAL A 331 -29.66 -5.43 12.21
C VAL A 331 -30.83 -4.62 12.77
N LYS A 332 -32.08 -5.05 12.50
CA LYS A 332 -33.28 -4.40 13.01
C LYS A 332 -33.34 -4.46 14.55
N LYS A 333 -33.01 -5.62 15.14
CA LYS A 333 -32.99 -5.76 16.61
C LYS A 333 -31.89 -4.92 17.26
N PHE A 334 -30.71 -4.87 16.67
CA PHE A 334 -29.62 -4.05 17.19
C PHE A 334 -29.94 -2.55 17.08
N ASN A 335 -30.47 -2.09 15.96
CA ASN A 335 -30.90 -0.70 15.83
C ASN A 335 -32.03 -0.34 16.83
N SER A 336 -32.98 -1.23 17.05
CA SER A 336 -34.03 -1.05 18.09
C SER A 336 -33.44 -0.97 19.49
N PHE A 337 -32.47 -1.85 19.81
CA PHE A 337 -31.72 -1.78 21.07
C PHE A 337 -30.97 -0.45 21.21
N TRP A 338 -30.26 -0.03 20.18
CA TRP A 338 -29.51 1.23 20.16
C TRP A 338 -30.44 2.41 20.46
N CYS A 339 -31.51 2.58 19.69
CA CYS A 339 -32.43 3.69 19.84
C CYS A 339 -33.16 3.69 21.21
N LYS A 340 -33.30 2.51 21.82
CA LYS A 340 -34.03 2.39 23.08
C LYS A 340 -33.18 2.63 24.32
N TYR A 341 -31.92 2.18 24.29
CA TYR A 341 -31.08 2.12 25.48
C TYR A 341 -29.84 3.00 25.46
N ILE A 342 -29.38 3.45 24.28
CA ILE A 342 -28.22 4.33 24.14
C ILE A 342 -28.69 5.77 23.91
N TYR A 343 -28.08 6.70 24.60
CA TYR A 343 -28.39 8.14 24.53
C TYR A 343 -27.12 8.98 24.59
N GLU A 344 -27.20 10.23 24.14
CA GLU A 344 -26.09 11.17 24.26
C GLU A 344 -25.88 11.59 25.72
N ASP A 345 -24.66 11.46 26.22
CA ASP A 345 -24.26 11.88 27.56
C ASP A 345 -22.87 12.51 27.51
N THR A 346 -22.83 13.83 27.49
CA THR A 346 -21.56 14.60 27.48
C THR A 346 -20.76 14.44 28.75
N THR A 347 -21.35 13.94 29.81
CA THR A 347 -20.66 13.67 31.08
C THR A 347 -19.97 12.32 31.10
N GLU A 348 -20.45 11.36 30.28
CA GLU A 348 -19.85 10.03 30.15
C GLU A 348 -18.58 10.09 29.30
N LYS A 349 -17.52 9.39 29.73
CA LYS A 349 -16.24 9.40 29.00
C LYS A 349 -16.37 8.61 27.70
N TYR A 350 -16.73 7.34 27.80
CA TYR A 350 -16.97 6.48 26.64
C TYR A 350 -17.69 5.17 27.02
N LEU A 351 -18.31 4.53 26.05
CA LEU A 351 -18.66 3.11 26.05
C LEU A 351 -17.78 2.34 25.08
N GLU A 352 -17.41 1.11 25.43
CA GLU A 352 -16.67 0.21 24.57
C GLU A 352 -17.63 -0.62 23.71
N LEU A 353 -17.21 -0.95 22.47
CA LEU A 353 -18.00 -1.85 21.60
C LEU A 353 -18.25 -3.21 22.25
N THR A 354 -17.29 -3.72 23.02
CA THR A 354 -17.42 -4.94 23.85
C THR A 354 -18.51 -4.83 24.89
N GLU A 355 -18.63 -3.69 25.56
CA GLU A 355 -19.65 -3.43 26.58
C GLU A 355 -21.03 -3.37 25.92
N ILE A 356 -21.16 -2.66 24.79
CA ILE A 356 -22.40 -2.56 24.02
C ILE A 356 -22.84 -3.94 23.52
N LEU A 357 -21.90 -4.74 23.00
CA LEU A 357 -22.16 -6.12 22.56
C LEU A 357 -22.68 -6.98 23.74
N SER A 358 -22.02 -6.91 24.88
CA SER A 358 -22.41 -7.68 26.07
C SER A 358 -23.81 -7.32 26.55
N LEU A 359 -24.13 -6.02 26.59
CA LEU A 359 -25.46 -5.52 26.96
C LEU A 359 -26.53 -5.94 25.96
N PHE A 360 -26.22 -5.94 24.67
CA PHE A 360 -27.12 -6.40 23.63
C PHE A 360 -27.38 -7.90 23.75
N ILE A 361 -26.36 -8.73 23.93
CA ILE A 361 -26.48 -10.20 24.09
C ILE A 361 -27.26 -10.54 25.34
N GLU A 362 -27.09 -9.80 26.44
CA GLU A 362 -27.85 -10.01 27.69
C GLU A 362 -29.37 -9.90 27.45
N ILE A 363 -29.82 -8.96 26.62
CA ILE A 363 -31.22 -8.79 26.25
C ILE A 363 -31.66 -9.78 25.16
N HIS A 364 -30.75 -10.12 24.27
CA HIS A 364 -31.01 -10.95 23.11
C HIS A 364 -30.04 -12.14 23.01
N PRO A 365 -30.16 -13.16 23.90
CA PRO A 365 -29.18 -14.27 24.01
C PRO A 365 -29.01 -15.09 22.73
N LYS A 366 -30.01 -15.11 21.85
CA LYS A 366 -29.95 -15.84 20.57
C LYS A 366 -28.86 -15.31 19.60
N TYR A 367 -28.29 -14.11 19.87
CA TYR A 367 -27.25 -13.48 19.05
C TYR A 367 -25.87 -13.56 19.70
N HIS A 368 -25.60 -14.59 20.50
CA HIS A 368 -24.32 -14.81 21.19
C HIS A 368 -23.11 -14.94 20.25
N ASP A 369 -23.32 -15.35 18.98
CA ASP A 369 -22.28 -15.48 17.95
C ASP A 369 -21.87 -14.14 17.31
N MET A 370 -22.47 -13.02 17.76
CA MET A 370 -22.18 -11.72 17.17
C MET A 370 -20.81 -11.19 17.59
N THR A 371 -20.17 -10.47 16.67
CA THR A 371 -18.86 -9.89 16.88
C THR A 371 -18.95 -8.36 16.95
N GLU A 372 -17.98 -7.76 17.67
CA GLU A 372 -17.81 -6.30 17.72
C GLU A 372 -17.70 -5.68 16.32
N GLN A 373 -17.02 -6.37 15.40
CA GLN A 373 -16.87 -5.91 14.03
C GLN A 373 -18.21 -5.74 13.31
N LYS A 374 -19.16 -6.66 13.49
CA LYS A 374 -20.51 -6.54 12.91
C LYS A 374 -21.28 -5.37 13.50
N ILE A 375 -21.20 -5.17 14.82
CA ILE A 375 -21.83 -4.03 15.49
C ILE A 375 -21.24 -2.72 14.98
N LYS A 376 -19.94 -2.63 14.88
CA LYS A 376 -19.23 -1.46 14.35
C LYS A 376 -19.70 -1.12 12.93
N GLU A 377 -19.84 -2.11 12.05
CA GLU A 377 -20.32 -1.90 10.68
C GLU A 377 -21.75 -1.37 10.63
N ILE A 378 -22.63 -1.87 11.50
CA ILE A 378 -23.99 -1.38 11.62
C ILE A 378 -24.00 0.06 12.12
N LEU A 379 -23.24 0.36 13.18
CA LEU A 379 -23.14 1.71 13.72
C LEU A 379 -22.61 2.70 12.70
N GLN A 380 -21.54 2.37 11.99
CA GLN A 380 -20.95 3.22 10.96
C GLN A 380 -21.92 3.47 9.79
N TYR A 381 -22.83 2.53 9.50
CA TYR A 381 -23.78 2.68 8.42
C TYR A 381 -25.05 3.43 8.82
N TYR A 382 -25.65 3.04 9.96
CA TYR A 382 -26.95 3.59 10.39
C TYR A 382 -26.82 4.88 11.20
N HIS A 383 -25.65 5.06 11.86
CA HIS A 383 -25.33 6.21 12.71
C HIS A 383 -24.00 6.85 12.29
N PRO A 384 -23.90 7.42 11.09
CA PRO A 384 -22.64 7.91 10.51
C PRO A 384 -22.03 9.11 11.25
N THR A 385 -22.79 9.76 12.11
CA THR A 385 -22.32 10.87 12.98
C THR A 385 -21.53 10.37 14.18
N LEU A 386 -21.61 9.09 14.53
CA LEU A 386 -20.87 8.53 15.64
C LEU A 386 -19.39 8.41 15.29
N PHE A 387 -18.55 8.95 16.17
CA PHE A 387 -17.11 8.84 16.04
C PHE A 387 -16.56 7.70 16.92
N ILE A 388 -16.07 6.64 16.28
CA ILE A 388 -15.50 5.47 16.94
C ILE A 388 -13.99 5.63 16.99
N VAL A 389 -13.45 5.94 18.19
CA VAL A 389 -12.01 6.12 18.42
C VAL A 389 -11.35 4.76 18.59
N GLU A 390 -10.15 4.60 18.02
CA GLU A 390 -9.34 3.37 18.09
C GLU A 390 -10.08 2.08 17.70
N ASN A 391 -11.14 2.23 16.89
CA ASN A 391 -12.03 1.13 16.50
C ASN A 391 -12.74 0.44 17.69
N ARG A 392 -12.77 1.06 18.86
CA ARG A 392 -13.25 0.46 20.10
C ARG A 392 -14.14 1.37 20.94
N TYR A 393 -13.82 2.65 21.04
CA TYR A 393 -14.43 3.58 22.00
C TYR A 393 -15.42 4.52 21.30
N ILE A 394 -16.60 4.70 21.91
CA ILE A 394 -17.57 5.70 21.48
C ILE A 394 -17.74 6.70 22.63
N HIS A 395 -17.35 7.95 22.41
CA HIS A 395 -17.38 9.00 23.41
C HIS A 395 -18.75 9.66 23.52
N HIS A 396 -19.03 10.25 24.69
CA HIS A 396 -20.22 11.05 24.98
C HIS A 396 -21.54 10.32 24.75
N ILE A 397 -21.56 9.03 25.05
CA ILE A 397 -22.77 8.23 25.05
C ILE A 397 -22.91 7.49 26.38
N GLY A 398 -24.16 7.42 26.88
CA GLY A 398 -24.57 6.65 28.03
C GLY A 398 -25.46 5.49 27.66
N CYS A 399 -25.68 4.57 28.59
CA CYS A 399 -26.60 3.45 28.44
C CYS A 399 -27.53 3.38 29.64
N SER A 400 -28.85 3.34 29.39
CA SER A 400 -29.86 3.24 30.45
C SER A 400 -29.84 1.88 31.21
N LEU A 401 -29.19 0.86 30.63
CA LEU A 401 -29.06 -0.46 31.25
C LEU A 401 -27.87 -0.56 32.20
N TRP A 402 -26.90 0.37 32.12
CA TRP A 402 -25.72 0.35 32.94
C TRP A 402 -25.13 1.75 33.12
N ASN A 403 -25.16 2.23 34.37
CA ASN A 403 -24.53 3.49 34.75
C ASN A 403 -23.16 3.20 35.39
N LYS A 404 -22.10 3.25 34.58
CA LYS A 404 -20.71 2.94 34.99
C LYS A 404 -20.23 3.82 36.11
N LYS A 405 -20.58 5.11 36.10
CA LYS A 405 -20.17 6.08 37.14
C LYS A 405 -20.83 5.77 38.48
N GLN A 406 -22.11 5.40 38.45
CA GLN A 406 -22.79 5.07 39.70
C GLN A 406 -22.25 3.79 40.34
N ASP A 407 -21.89 2.79 39.50
CA ASP A 407 -21.26 1.55 39.98
C ASP A 407 -19.90 1.84 40.62
N LEU A 408 -19.03 2.61 39.95
CA LEU A 408 -17.74 3.01 40.51
C LEU A 408 -17.90 3.90 41.75
N LYS A 409 -18.83 4.85 41.76
CA LYS A 409 -19.10 5.67 42.93
C LYS A 409 -19.57 4.83 44.10
N SER A 410 -20.32 3.77 43.86
CA SER A 410 -20.74 2.83 44.92
C SER A 410 -19.59 1.99 45.45
N PHE A 411 -18.67 1.57 44.58
CA PHE A 411 -17.45 0.85 44.99
C PHE A 411 -16.52 1.73 45.83
N PHE A 412 -16.24 2.95 45.40
CA PHE A 412 -15.33 3.87 46.11
C PHE A 412 -15.91 4.46 47.40
N LYS A 413 -17.18 4.26 47.69
CA LYS A 413 -17.74 4.65 49.01
C LYS A 413 -17.24 3.75 50.15
N ASN A 414 -16.82 2.54 49.86
CA ASN A 414 -16.25 1.61 50.83
C ASN A 414 -14.73 1.66 50.69
N PRO A 415 -13.98 2.04 51.73
CA PRO A 415 -12.52 2.09 51.70
C PRO A 415 -11.96 0.70 51.39
N CYS A 416 -11.11 0.63 50.36
CA CYS A 416 -10.38 -0.57 50.00
C CYS A 416 -8.94 -0.43 50.49
N GLU A 417 -8.47 -1.36 51.32
CA GLU A 417 -7.10 -1.36 51.86
C GLU A 417 -6.13 -2.16 50.96
N GLU A 418 -6.58 -2.68 49.83
CA GLU A 418 -5.74 -3.48 48.93
C GLU A 418 -4.79 -2.62 48.11
N GLU A 419 -3.55 -3.08 47.93
CA GLU A 419 -2.54 -2.43 47.07
C GLU A 419 -3.01 -2.35 45.60
N ASP A 420 -3.79 -3.32 45.09
CA ASP A 420 -4.39 -3.30 43.74
C ASP A 420 -5.91 -3.07 43.80
N VAL A 421 -6.30 -1.82 43.85
CA VAL A 421 -7.69 -1.38 43.94
C VAL A 421 -8.53 -1.86 42.72
N TYR A 422 -7.95 -1.99 41.51
CA TYR A 422 -8.66 -2.51 40.37
C TYR A 422 -8.94 -4.01 40.50
N ARG A 423 -8.03 -4.78 41.10
CA ARG A 423 -8.26 -6.19 41.39
C ARG A 423 -9.40 -6.37 42.37
N ALA A 424 -9.40 -5.62 43.48
CA ALA A 424 -10.50 -5.60 44.43
C ALA A 424 -11.85 -5.24 43.77
N TYR A 425 -11.84 -4.28 42.85
CA TYR A 425 -13.04 -3.97 42.04
C TYR A 425 -13.47 -5.15 41.19
N THR A 426 -12.56 -5.85 40.49
CA THR A 426 -12.91 -7.00 39.66
C THR A 426 -13.38 -8.22 40.49
N GLU A 427 -12.99 -8.34 41.74
CA GLU A 427 -13.43 -9.36 42.65
C GLU A 427 -14.71 -8.97 43.46
N SER A 428 -15.13 -7.70 43.32
CA SER A 428 -16.36 -7.20 43.97
C SER A 428 -17.62 -7.87 43.46
N THR A 429 -18.74 -7.69 44.18
CA THR A 429 -20.07 -8.24 43.85
C THR A 429 -20.75 -7.57 42.65
N MET A 430 -20.12 -6.58 42.03
CA MET A 430 -20.68 -5.88 40.89
C MET A 430 -20.94 -6.85 39.74
N LYS A 431 -22.16 -6.80 39.17
CA LYS A 431 -22.60 -7.67 38.08
C LYS A 431 -21.79 -7.42 36.78
N ARG A 432 -21.41 -6.17 36.51
CA ARG A 432 -20.65 -5.75 35.38
C ARG A 432 -19.39 -5.03 35.81
N LYS A 433 -18.33 -5.16 35.03
CA LYS A 433 -17.03 -4.57 35.34
C LYS A 433 -16.63 -3.64 34.19
N VAL A 434 -16.15 -2.45 34.57
CA VAL A 434 -15.53 -1.54 33.59
C VAL A 434 -14.12 -2.00 33.24
N SER A 435 -13.61 -1.61 32.08
CA SER A 435 -12.21 -1.85 31.72
C SER A 435 -11.24 -1.13 32.67
N LYS A 436 -10.02 -1.66 32.80
CA LYS A 436 -8.97 -1.05 33.65
C LYS A 436 -8.71 0.39 33.25
N GLN A 437 -8.71 0.69 31.94
CA GLN A 437 -8.50 2.04 31.43
C GLN A 437 -9.61 2.99 31.91
N TYR A 438 -10.88 2.59 31.81
CA TYR A 438 -11.98 3.43 32.30
C TYR A 438 -11.92 3.63 33.79
N PHE A 439 -11.59 2.56 34.57
CA PHE A 439 -11.44 2.62 36.00
C PHE A 439 -10.36 3.64 36.43
N THR A 440 -9.17 3.57 35.81
CA THR A 440 -8.07 4.51 36.10
C THR A 440 -8.47 5.95 35.80
N LEU A 441 -9.09 6.18 34.61
CA LEU A 441 -9.58 7.52 34.23
C LEU A 441 -10.65 8.07 35.21
N TYR A 442 -11.48 7.20 35.77
CA TYR A 442 -12.45 7.61 36.77
C TYR A 442 -11.78 7.93 38.11
N GLN A 443 -10.83 7.10 38.52
CA GLN A 443 -10.06 7.31 39.80
C GLN A 443 -9.27 8.63 39.76
N GLU A 444 -8.66 8.98 38.62
CA GLU A 444 -7.95 10.25 38.43
C GLU A 444 -8.89 11.48 38.45
N SER A 445 -10.19 11.28 38.30
CA SER A 445 -11.21 12.34 38.30
C SER A 445 -11.90 12.54 39.66
N LEU A 446 -11.63 11.66 40.63
CA LEU A 446 -12.09 11.78 42.03
C LEU A 446 -11.21 12.70 42.83
#